data_09fb11d70e0a6fef426a7d3e8717d543
#
_entry.id   09fb11d70e0a6fef426a7d3e8717d543
#
_cell.length_a   1.000
_cell.length_b   1.000
_cell.length_c   1.000
_cell.angle_alpha   90.00
_cell.angle_beta   90.00
_cell.angle_gamma   90.00
#
_symmetry.space_group_name_H-M   'P 1'
#
loop_
_entity.id
_entity.type
_entity.pdbx_description
1 polymer ?
#
loop_
_entity_poly.entity_id
_entity_poly.type
_entity_poly.pdbx_seq_one_letter_code
_entity_poly.pdbx_strand_id
1 'polypeptide(L)'
;MNPMAYVIESMTPVAKHDNFLIDLKIKNHMAMTNLTQGKATREDMDTLIPMANFVEALYRMGFGRDYATEVSTGLDALHAVGKRGAENGRFILRSAEMRALNTLMELHDAQMDAITVKDMERAFKIVDEEYKQRRMRPIVERTK
;
A
#
# COMPACT_ATOMS: atom_id res chain seq x y z
N MET A 1 28.55 -13.85 -0.52
CA MET A 1 27.15 -14.24 -0.81
C MET A 1 27.14 -15.30 -1.91
N ASN A 2 26.45 -16.40 -1.69
CA ASN A 2 26.30 -17.42 -2.72
C ASN A 2 25.22 -16.97 -3.72
N PRO A 3 25.56 -16.71 -5.02
CA PRO A 3 24.60 -16.24 -6.01
C PRO A 3 23.43 -17.20 -6.20
N MET A 4 23.65 -18.49 -6.11
CA MET A 4 22.61 -19.49 -6.27
C MET A 4 21.59 -19.43 -5.11
N ALA A 5 22.07 -19.24 -3.88
CA ALA A 5 21.20 -19.09 -2.74
C ALA A 5 20.32 -17.84 -2.86
N TYR A 6 20.88 -16.74 -3.36
CA TYR A 6 20.10 -15.51 -3.62
C TYR A 6 19.00 -15.75 -4.65
N VAL A 7 19.35 -16.42 -5.76
CA VAL A 7 18.35 -16.70 -6.83
C VAL A 7 17.21 -17.55 -6.28
N ILE A 8 17.53 -18.60 -5.52
CA ILE A 8 16.50 -19.47 -4.92
C ILE A 8 15.62 -18.67 -3.97
N GLU A 9 16.22 -17.89 -3.08
CA GLU A 9 15.48 -17.07 -2.11
C GLU A 9 14.60 -16.04 -2.78
N SER A 10 15.11 -15.35 -3.82
CA SER A 10 14.36 -14.30 -4.52
C SER A 10 13.15 -14.83 -5.29
N MET A 11 13.16 -16.10 -5.66
CA MET A 11 12.04 -16.75 -6.34
C MET A 11 11.04 -17.40 -5.37
N THR A 12 11.29 -17.35 -4.07
CA THR A 12 10.37 -17.87 -3.06
C THR A 12 9.14 -16.99 -2.95
N PRO A 13 7.93 -17.57 -2.79
CA PRO A 13 6.74 -16.78 -2.51
C PRO A 13 6.89 -15.98 -1.23
N VAL A 14 6.45 -14.72 -1.24
CA VAL A 14 6.46 -13.86 -0.04
C VAL A 14 5.66 -14.49 1.08
N ALA A 15 4.56 -15.18 0.77
CA ALA A 15 3.73 -15.86 1.76
C ALA A 15 4.47 -16.90 2.61
N LYS A 16 5.63 -17.41 2.15
CA LYS A 16 6.46 -18.33 2.93
C LYS A 16 7.30 -17.62 3.99
N HIS A 17 7.40 -16.29 3.93
CA HIS A 17 8.05 -15.49 4.98
C HIS A 17 6.99 -15.05 5.99
N ASP A 18 6.43 -16.01 6.71
CA ASP A 18 5.22 -15.83 7.52
C ASP A 18 5.29 -14.66 8.50
N ASN A 19 6.41 -14.51 9.22
CA ASN A 19 6.53 -13.45 10.22
C ASN A 19 6.44 -12.06 9.60
N PHE A 20 7.14 -11.85 8.49
CA PHE A 20 7.09 -10.58 7.77
C PHE A 20 5.67 -10.28 7.29
N LEU A 21 5.01 -11.25 6.66
CA LEU A 21 3.69 -11.07 6.09
C LEU A 21 2.64 -10.81 7.18
N ILE A 22 2.71 -11.57 8.29
CA ILE A 22 1.80 -11.37 9.43
C ILE A 22 1.96 -9.98 10.00
N ASP A 23 3.20 -9.54 10.26
CA ASP A 23 3.48 -8.23 10.82
C ASP A 23 2.99 -7.12 9.90
N LEU A 24 3.21 -7.25 8.59
CA LEU A 24 2.75 -6.28 7.60
C LEU A 24 1.22 -6.19 7.58
N LYS A 25 0.54 -7.32 7.55
CA LYS A 25 -0.93 -7.36 7.56
C LYS A 25 -1.49 -6.76 8.84
N ILE A 26 -0.93 -7.10 10.00
CA ILE A 26 -1.36 -6.54 11.28
C ILE A 26 -1.22 -5.02 11.26
N LYS A 27 -0.08 -4.52 10.86
CA LYS A 27 0.20 -3.09 10.83
C LYS A 27 -0.77 -2.34 9.93
N ASN A 28 -1.00 -2.86 8.72
CA ASN A 28 -1.92 -2.24 7.76
C ASN A 28 -3.36 -2.26 8.28
N HIS A 29 -3.80 -3.38 8.83
CA HIS A 29 -5.16 -3.52 9.34
C HIS A 29 -5.40 -2.69 10.61
N MET A 30 -4.40 -2.55 11.46
CA MET A 30 -4.48 -1.66 12.63
C MET A 30 -4.62 -0.21 12.21
N ALA A 31 -3.82 0.24 11.24
CA ALA A 31 -3.92 1.60 10.71
C ALA A 31 -5.30 1.87 10.11
N MET A 32 -5.83 0.91 9.35
CA MET A 32 -7.16 1.02 8.77
C MET A 32 -8.26 1.06 9.83
N THR A 33 -8.12 0.25 10.88
CA THR A 33 -9.06 0.24 12.01
C THR A 33 -9.07 1.60 12.71
N ASN A 34 -7.90 2.17 12.96
CA ASN A 34 -7.79 3.49 13.57
C ASN A 34 -8.46 4.55 12.69
N LEU A 35 -8.25 4.47 11.38
CA LEU A 35 -8.88 5.39 10.44
C LEU A 35 -10.41 5.26 10.45
N THR A 36 -10.91 4.02 10.44
CA THR A 36 -12.35 3.73 10.49
C THR A 36 -12.99 4.26 11.79
N GLN A 37 -12.27 4.21 12.89
CA GLN A 37 -12.76 4.67 14.19
C GLN A 37 -12.56 6.17 14.44
N GLY A 38 -12.01 6.90 13.48
CA GLY A 38 -11.74 8.33 13.65
C GLY A 38 -10.57 8.64 14.56
N LYS A 39 -9.68 7.66 14.79
CA LYS A 39 -8.52 7.77 15.69
C LYS A 39 -7.19 7.82 14.95
N ALA A 40 -7.20 7.85 13.61
CA ALA A 40 -5.98 7.77 12.83
C ALA A 40 -5.09 8.98 13.10
N THR A 41 -3.80 8.68 13.24
CA THR A 41 -2.74 9.67 13.38
C THR A 41 -1.95 9.77 12.08
N ARG A 42 -1.02 10.71 12.01
CA ARG A 42 -0.09 10.82 10.90
C ARG A 42 0.69 9.51 10.70
N GLU A 43 1.04 8.83 11.80
CA GLU A 43 1.74 7.54 11.74
C GLU A 43 0.91 6.47 11.02
N ASP A 44 -0.40 6.43 11.27
CA ASP A 44 -1.29 5.51 10.55
C ASP A 44 -1.31 5.80 9.05
N MET A 45 -1.34 7.08 8.68
CA MET A 45 -1.28 7.49 7.28
C MET A 45 0.07 7.11 6.65
N ASP A 46 1.16 7.25 7.39
CA ASP A 46 2.50 6.83 6.95
C ASP A 46 2.61 5.32 6.78
N THR A 47 1.69 4.54 7.33
CA THR A 47 1.56 3.11 7.08
C THR A 47 0.71 2.83 5.83
N LEU A 48 -0.43 3.52 5.69
CA LEU A 48 -1.38 3.27 4.60
C LEU A 48 -0.89 3.79 3.25
N ILE A 49 -0.18 4.91 3.22
CA ILE A 49 0.32 5.50 1.97
C ILE A 49 1.32 4.58 1.26
N PRO A 50 2.35 4.05 1.93
CA PRO A 50 3.24 3.08 1.29
C PRO A 50 2.51 1.82 0.83
N MET A 51 1.54 1.34 1.60
CA MET A 51 0.71 0.20 1.20
C MET A 51 0.00 0.48 -0.12
N ALA A 52 -0.65 1.63 -0.24
CA ALA A 52 -1.38 2.02 -1.45
C ALA A 52 -0.45 2.17 -2.65
N ASN A 53 0.72 2.79 -2.47
CA ASN A 53 1.71 2.94 -3.53
C ASN A 53 2.23 1.57 -3.99
N PHE A 54 2.39 0.65 -3.05
CA PHE A 54 2.83 -0.71 -3.34
C PHE A 54 1.78 -1.49 -4.15
N VAL A 55 0.50 -1.33 -3.81
CA VAL A 55 -0.60 -1.91 -4.58
C VAL A 55 -0.57 -1.41 -6.03
N GLU A 56 -0.38 -0.11 -6.21
CA GLU A 56 -0.30 0.48 -7.55
C GLU A 56 0.89 -0.07 -8.34
N ALA A 57 2.06 -0.18 -7.71
CA ALA A 57 3.25 -0.74 -8.35
C ALA A 57 3.02 -2.19 -8.79
N LEU A 58 2.46 -3.02 -7.92
CA LEU A 58 2.15 -4.40 -8.24
C LEU A 58 1.09 -4.51 -9.34
N TYR A 59 0.10 -3.63 -9.32
CA TYR A 59 -0.89 -3.54 -10.38
C TYR A 59 -0.22 -3.25 -11.72
N ARG A 60 0.71 -2.30 -11.79
CA ARG A 60 1.48 -1.98 -13.00
C ARG A 60 2.32 -3.15 -13.49
N MET A 61 2.77 -4.01 -12.58
CA MET A 61 3.52 -5.22 -12.91
C MET A 61 2.62 -6.36 -13.41
N GLY A 62 1.32 -6.20 -13.35
CA GLY A 62 0.34 -7.17 -13.81
C GLY A 62 -0.40 -7.95 -12.73
N PHE A 63 -0.13 -7.66 -11.46
CA PHE A 63 -0.84 -8.29 -10.34
C PHE A 63 -2.13 -7.54 -10.06
N GLY A 64 -3.25 -8.11 -10.47
CA GLY A 64 -4.57 -7.49 -10.29
C GLY A 64 -5.01 -6.62 -11.46
N ARG A 65 -4.69 -7.00 -12.70
CA ARG A 65 -5.02 -6.23 -13.91
C ARG A 65 -6.51 -5.92 -14.05
N ASP A 66 -7.37 -6.81 -13.58
CA ASP A 66 -8.82 -6.64 -13.68
C ASP A 66 -9.37 -5.63 -12.67
N TYR A 67 -8.51 -5.11 -11.79
CA TYR A 67 -8.91 -4.24 -10.69
C TYR A 67 -8.47 -2.78 -10.86
N ALA A 68 -8.34 -2.32 -12.12
CA ALA A 68 -7.90 -0.95 -12.43
C ALA A 68 -8.77 0.11 -11.73
N THR A 69 -10.10 -0.08 -11.78
CA THR A 69 -11.04 0.85 -11.17
C THR A 69 -10.89 0.86 -9.65
N GLU A 70 -10.78 -0.33 -9.03
CA GLU A 70 -10.65 -0.47 -7.59
C GLU A 70 -9.35 0.15 -7.08
N VAL A 71 -8.25 -0.03 -7.81
CA VAL A 71 -6.97 0.59 -7.47
C VAL A 71 -7.08 2.12 -7.54
N SER A 72 -7.61 2.64 -8.64
CA SER A 72 -7.77 4.09 -8.83
C SER A 72 -8.69 4.69 -7.78
N THR A 73 -9.82 4.05 -7.51
CA THR A 73 -10.80 4.53 -6.53
C THR A 73 -10.20 4.51 -5.11
N GLY A 74 -9.45 3.46 -4.77
CA GLY A 74 -8.79 3.37 -3.48
C GLY A 74 -7.72 4.43 -3.28
N LEU A 75 -6.90 4.68 -4.30
CA LEU A 75 -5.88 5.73 -4.26
C LEU A 75 -6.53 7.11 -4.11
N ASP A 76 -7.59 7.38 -4.86
CA ASP A 76 -8.32 8.64 -4.77
C ASP A 76 -8.93 8.83 -3.38
N ALA A 77 -9.48 7.77 -2.80
CA ALA A 77 -10.04 7.80 -1.45
C ALA A 77 -8.98 8.17 -0.41
N LEU A 78 -7.84 7.51 -0.47
CA LEU A 78 -6.75 7.77 0.48
C LEU A 78 -6.19 9.19 0.31
N HIS A 79 -6.07 9.65 -0.93
CA HIS A 79 -5.66 11.03 -1.23
C HIS A 79 -6.63 12.04 -0.61
N ALA A 80 -7.94 11.82 -0.77
CA ALA A 80 -8.96 12.70 -0.23
C ALA A 80 -8.92 12.76 1.30
N VAL A 81 -8.77 11.60 1.96
CA VAL A 81 -8.63 11.52 3.41
C VAL A 81 -7.38 12.26 3.88
N GLY A 82 -6.25 12.04 3.22
CA GLY A 82 -4.99 12.68 3.56
C GLY A 82 -5.05 14.19 3.43
N LYS A 83 -5.66 14.68 2.35
CA LYS A 83 -5.82 16.11 2.10
C LYS A 83 -6.69 16.77 3.17
N ARG A 84 -7.83 16.15 3.51
CA ARG A 84 -8.70 16.69 4.56
C ARG A 84 -8.00 16.71 5.91
N GLY A 85 -7.23 15.66 6.23
CA GLY A 85 -6.46 15.60 7.48
C GLY A 85 -5.39 16.67 7.57
N ALA A 86 -4.70 16.93 6.45
CA ALA A 86 -3.70 18.00 6.40
C ALA A 86 -4.32 19.39 6.60
N GLU A 87 -5.53 19.61 6.06
CA GLU A 87 -6.23 20.89 6.18
C GLU A 87 -6.91 21.07 7.54
N ASN A 88 -7.49 20.01 8.10
CA ASN A 88 -8.37 20.07 9.27
C ASN A 88 -7.77 19.48 10.55
N GLY A 89 -6.61 18.88 10.47
CA GLY A 89 -5.95 18.25 11.62
C GLY A 89 -6.53 16.90 12.03
N ARG A 90 -7.53 16.37 11.29
CA ARG A 90 -8.12 15.06 11.56
C ARG A 90 -8.33 14.29 10.27
N PHE A 91 -7.96 13.02 10.30
CA PHE A 91 -8.19 12.11 9.19
C PHE A 91 -9.58 11.49 9.35
N ILE A 92 -10.54 11.98 8.60
CA ILE A 92 -11.93 11.53 8.64
C ILE A 92 -12.25 10.74 7.41
N LEU A 93 -12.82 9.55 7.61
CA LEU A 93 -13.17 8.61 6.56
C LEU A 93 -14.67 8.69 6.27
N ARG A 94 -15.03 8.91 5.01
CA ARG A 94 -16.41 8.84 4.56
C ARG A 94 -16.76 7.41 4.16
N SER A 95 -18.05 7.05 4.18
CA SER A 95 -18.50 5.67 3.93
C SER A 95 -18.01 5.11 2.59
N ALA A 96 -18.09 5.90 1.52
CA ALA A 96 -17.62 5.47 0.20
C ALA A 96 -16.10 5.26 0.18
N GLU A 97 -15.37 6.11 0.88
CA GLU A 97 -13.91 6.00 1.02
C GLU A 97 -13.53 4.77 1.84
N MET A 98 -14.27 4.48 2.88
CA MET A 98 -14.05 3.27 3.69
C MET A 98 -14.19 2.02 2.83
N ARG A 99 -15.23 1.93 2.01
CA ARG A 99 -15.42 0.80 1.11
C ARG A 99 -14.28 0.68 0.10
N ALA A 100 -13.87 1.81 -0.48
CA ALA A 100 -12.77 1.83 -1.45
C ALA A 100 -11.45 1.39 -0.83
N LEU A 101 -11.15 1.85 0.38
CA LEU A 101 -9.92 1.48 1.09
C LEU A 101 -9.95 0.02 1.56
N ASN A 102 -11.08 -0.49 2.00
CA ASN A 102 -11.23 -1.90 2.34
C ASN A 102 -10.96 -2.79 1.13
N THR A 103 -11.49 -2.42 -0.03
CA THR A 103 -11.24 -3.13 -1.28
C THR A 103 -9.74 -3.09 -1.65
N LEU A 104 -9.10 -1.93 -1.50
CA LEU A 104 -7.68 -1.78 -1.76
C LEU A 104 -6.84 -2.69 -0.86
N MET A 105 -7.20 -2.81 0.42
CA MET A 105 -6.52 -3.68 1.37
C MET A 105 -6.71 -5.15 1.03
N GLU A 106 -7.91 -5.55 0.62
CA GLU A 106 -8.18 -6.92 0.18
C GLU A 106 -7.32 -7.27 -1.04
N LEU A 107 -7.19 -6.32 -1.98
CA LEU A 107 -6.33 -6.49 -3.14
C LEU A 107 -4.86 -6.62 -2.72
N HIS A 108 -4.41 -5.78 -1.79
CA HIS A 108 -3.05 -5.86 -1.24
C HIS A 108 -2.78 -7.25 -0.64
N ASP A 109 -3.70 -7.73 0.20
CA ASP A 109 -3.55 -9.06 0.82
C ASP A 109 -3.47 -10.16 -0.25
N ALA A 110 -4.30 -10.08 -1.29
CA ALA A 110 -4.28 -11.04 -2.40
C ALA A 110 -2.97 -10.94 -3.20
N GLN A 111 -2.48 -9.74 -3.45
CA GLN A 111 -1.20 -9.54 -4.14
C GLN A 111 -0.05 -10.16 -3.33
N MET A 112 -0.04 -9.95 -2.01
CA MET A 112 1.01 -10.51 -1.16
C MET A 112 1.03 -12.04 -1.17
N ASP A 113 -0.12 -12.67 -1.36
CA ASP A 113 -0.21 -14.12 -1.48
C ASP A 113 0.26 -14.63 -2.86
N ALA A 114 0.31 -13.78 -3.86
CA ALA A 114 0.60 -14.16 -5.25
C ALA A 114 2.04 -13.87 -5.69
N ILE A 115 2.76 -12.99 -5.00
CA ILE A 115 4.07 -12.49 -5.46
C ILE A 115 5.24 -13.27 -4.86
N THR A 116 6.38 -13.21 -5.55
CA THR A 116 7.66 -13.70 -5.03
C THR A 116 8.43 -12.57 -4.36
N VAL A 117 9.51 -12.91 -3.65
CA VAL A 117 10.42 -11.92 -3.06
C VAL A 117 10.99 -11.00 -4.14
N LYS A 118 11.32 -11.56 -5.30
CA LYS A 118 11.82 -10.78 -6.44
C LYS A 118 10.79 -9.78 -6.94
N ASP A 119 9.53 -10.17 -7.02
CA ASP A 119 8.43 -9.28 -7.40
C ASP A 119 8.30 -8.13 -6.39
N MET A 120 8.41 -8.44 -5.11
CA MET A 120 8.34 -7.44 -4.05
C MET A 120 9.49 -6.43 -4.15
N GLU A 121 10.71 -6.90 -4.37
CA GLU A 121 11.88 -6.04 -4.56
C GLU A 121 11.71 -5.12 -5.77
N ARG A 122 11.19 -5.67 -6.86
CA ARG A 122 10.90 -4.88 -8.08
C ARG A 122 9.84 -3.82 -7.82
N ALA A 123 8.79 -4.15 -7.09
CA ALA A 123 7.74 -3.20 -6.74
C ALA A 123 8.29 -2.06 -5.88
N PHE A 124 9.12 -2.35 -4.89
CA PHE A 124 9.79 -1.32 -4.08
C PHE A 124 10.65 -0.39 -4.95
N LYS A 125 11.36 -0.95 -5.92
CA LYS A 125 12.18 -0.17 -6.83
C LYS A 125 11.31 0.77 -7.68
N ILE A 126 10.18 0.29 -8.18
CA ILE A 126 9.23 1.12 -8.93
C ILE A 126 8.73 2.28 -8.08
N VAL A 127 8.31 1.99 -6.85
CA VAL A 127 7.83 3.03 -5.92
C VAL A 127 8.93 4.06 -5.66
N ASP A 128 10.15 3.62 -5.39
CA ASP A 128 11.27 4.51 -5.11
C ASP A 128 11.59 5.42 -6.30
N GLU A 129 11.64 4.86 -7.51
CA GLU A 129 11.90 5.62 -8.73
C GLU A 129 10.79 6.64 -9.02
N GLU A 130 9.53 6.24 -8.88
CA GLU A 130 8.40 7.13 -9.09
C GLU A 130 8.38 8.27 -8.08
N TYR A 131 8.73 7.97 -6.83
CA TYR A 131 8.79 8.95 -5.77
C TYR A 131 9.90 9.98 -6.04
N LYS A 132 11.07 9.52 -6.47
CA LYS A 132 12.21 10.39 -6.82
C LYS A 132 11.89 11.32 -8.00
N GLN A 133 11.11 10.82 -8.94
CA GLN A 133 10.74 11.57 -10.15
C GLN A 133 9.42 12.33 -9.98
N ARG A 134 8.81 12.24 -8.81
CA ARG A 134 7.51 12.86 -8.51
C ARG A 134 6.40 12.45 -9.49
N ARG A 135 6.47 11.22 -10.01
CA ARG A 135 5.47 10.68 -10.93
C ARG A 135 4.28 10.08 -10.20
N MET A 136 4.48 9.63 -8.96
CA MET A 136 3.39 9.16 -8.11
C MET A 136 2.70 10.35 -7.46
N ARG A 137 1.36 10.29 -7.42
CA ARG A 137 0.57 11.35 -6.82
C ARG A 137 0.88 11.46 -5.33
N PRO A 138 1.17 12.67 -4.83
CA PRO A 138 1.31 12.85 -3.39
C PRO A 138 -0.05 12.65 -2.72
N ILE A 139 -0.13 11.73 -1.75
CA ILE A 139 -1.38 11.42 -1.05
C ILE A 139 -1.60 12.39 0.10
N VAL A 140 -0.52 12.76 0.79
CA VAL A 140 -0.56 13.80 1.82
C VAL A 140 0.40 14.88 1.39
N GLU A 141 -0.12 16.09 1.16
CA GLU A 141 0.73 17.24 0.85
C GLU A 141 1.57 17.57 2.07
N ARG A 142 2.89 17.64 1.85
CA ARG A 142 3.77 18.14 2.89
C ARG A 142 3.61 19.64 2.95
N THR A 143 3.21 20.14 4.09
CA THR A 143 3.22 21.57 4.37
C THR A 143 4.66 22.07 4.23
N LYS A 144 4.83 23.02 3.37
CA LYS A 144 6.12 23.67 3.21
C LYS A 144 6.49 24.49 4.43
#